data_57f693ee72f17d82865050e936d8020a
#
_entry.id   57f693ee72f17d82865050e936d8020a
#
_cell.length_a   1.000
_cell.length_b   1.000
_cell.length_c   1.000
_cell.angle_alpha   90.00
_cell.angle_beta   90.00
_cell.angle_gamma   90.00
#
_symmetry.space_group_name_H-M   'P 1'
#
loop_
_entity.id
_entity.type
_entity.pdbx_description
1 polymer ?
#
loop_
_entity_poly.entity_id
_entity_poly.type
_entity_poly.pdbx_seq_one_letter_code
_entity_poly.pdbx_strand_id
1 'polypeptide(L)'
;PNYAAAKAGITAMTISTARLLIKYGVTCNVIMPRARTAMTAFGATAESFAAPDDPDEFDMYNPENVAPLVGYLASPQAGHISGEVLLVWGGEITVLRPPSLGESFQSSNGGRWESKDMHNSLSKYFNGDHTPVKDGYSVF
;
A
#
# COMPACT_ATOMS: atom_id res chain seq x y z
N PRO A 1 -1.91 0.01 -15.87
CA PRO A 1 -0.68 0.69 -15.44
C PRO A 1 -0.89 2.13 -14.98
N ASN A 2 -1.71 2.95 -15.70
CA ASN A 2 -1.98 4.35 -15.35
C ASN A 2 -2.62 4.51 -13.98
N TYR A 3 -3.61 3.70 -13.64
CA TYR A 3 -4.25 3.71 -12.33
C TYR A 3 -3.24 3.37 -11.21
N ALA A 4 -2.46 2.31 -11.40
CA ALA A 4 -1.43 1.90 -10.44
C ALA A 4 -0.39 3.00 -10.23
N ALA A 5 0.09 3.62 -11.32
CA ALA A 5 1.03 4.74 -11.26
C ALA A 5 0.45 5.93 -10.47
N ALA A 6 -0.81 6.31 -10.74
CA ALA A 6 -1.47 7.41 -10.04
C ALA A 6 -1.61 7.12 -8.54
N LYS A 7 -2.05 5.91 -8.17
CA LYS A 7 -2.25 5.54 -6.76
C LYS A 7 -0.92 5.39 -6.00
N ALA A 8 0.11 4.82 -6.62
CA ALA A 8 1.45 4.78 -6.05
C ALA A 8 2.04 6.20 -5.89
N GLY A 9 1.79 7.09 -6.85
CA GLY A 9 2.19 8.50 -6.77
C GLY A 9 1.55 9.22 -5.59
N ILE A 10 0.26 9.02 -5.34
CA ILE A 10 -0.44 9.56 -4.16
C ILE A 10 0.23 9.05 -2.87
N THR A 11 0.54 7.77 -2.79
CA THR A 11 1.19 7.18 -1.62
C THR A 11 2.55 7.83 -1.36
N ALA A 12 3.41 7.89 -2.37
CA ALA A 12 4.74 8.48 -2.25
C ALA A 12 4.68 9.98 -1.89
N MET A 13 3.77 10.72 -2.51
CA MET A 13 3.54 12.14 -2.23
C MET A 13 3.09 12.34 -0.78
N THR A 14 2.16 11.54 -0.29
CA THR A 14 1.65 11.65 1.09
C THR A 14 2.75 11.39 2.12
N ILE A 15 3.55 10.32 1.93
CA ILE A 15 4.68 10.02 2.83
C ILE A 15 5.70 11.15 2.84
N SER A 16 6.01 11.71 1.65
CA SER A 16 6.93 12.85 1.54
C SER A 16 6.37 14.08 2.24
N THR A 17 5.08 14.38 2.05
CA THR A 17 4.39 15.51 2.67
C THR A 17 4.33 15.36 4.19
N ALA A 18 4.08 14.16 4.70
CA ALA A 18 4.08 13.87 6.14
C ALA A 18 5.41 14.26 6.78
N ARG A 19 6.54 13.89 6.15
CA ARG A 19 7.89 14.25 6.64
C ARG A 19 8.14 15.76 6.68
N LEU A 20 7.59 16.50 5.71
CA LEU A 20 7.76 17.95 5.65
C LEU A 20 6.89 18.69 6.66
N LEU A 21 5.68 18.20 6.92
CA LEU A 21 4.67 18.91 7.69
C LEU A 21 4.60 18.51 9.17
N ILE A 22 5.19 17.37 9.56
CA ILE A 22 5.12 16.90 10.95
C ILE A 22 5.66 17.94 11.96
N LYS A 23 6.68 18.71 11.57
CA LYS A 23 7.23 19.79 12.41
C LYS A 23 6.25 20.94 12.69
N TYR A 24 5.17 21.02 11.93
CA TYR A 24 4.10 22.00 12.13
C TYR A 24 2.87 21.40 12.81
N GLY A 25 2.95 20.13 13.27
CA GLY A 25 1.84 19.43 13.89
C GLY A 25 0.77 18.95 12.88
N VAL A 26 1.10 18.93 11.59
CA VAL A 26 0.20 18.45 10.54
C VAL A 26 0.52 17.00 10.19
N THR A 27 -0.49 16.14 10.28
CA THR A 27 -0.40 14.73 9.89
C THR A 27 -0.89 14.52 8.46
N CYS A 28 -0.27 13.57 7.76
CA CYS A 28 -0.67 13.14 6.42
C CYS A 28 -0.62 11.62 6.36
N ASN A 29 -1.74 10.98 6.02
CA ASN A 29 -1.84 9.53 5.91
C ASN A 29 -2.57 9.13 4.62
N VAL A 30 -2.31 7.92 4.15
CA VAL A 30 -2.99 7.32 3.01
C VAL A 30 -4.03 6.34 3.51
N ILE A 31 -5.24 6.43 3.01
CA ILE A 31 -6.24 5.36 3.13
C ILE A 31 -6.38 4.66 1.77
N MET A 32 -6.40 3.33 1.80
CA MET A 32 -6.64 2.44 0.68
C MET A 32 -7.96 1.69 0.94
N PRO A 33 -9.10 2.24 0.55
CA PRO A 33 -10.38 1.61 0.84
C PRO A 33 -10.63 0.43 -0.11
N ARG A 34 -11.16 -0.67 0.44
CA ARG A 34 -11.82 -1.73 -0.33
C ARG A 34 -13.31 -1.68 -0.02
N ALA A 35 -14.07 -1.17 -0.96
CA ALA A 35 -15.50 -1.00 -0.79
C ALA A 35 -16.24 -1.23 -2.11
N ARG A 36 -17.51 -1.60 -2.00
CA ARG A 36 -18.42 -1.66 -3.15
C ARG A 36 -18.65 -0.25 -3.67
N THR A 37 -18.41 -0.08 -4.95
CA THR A 37 -18.62 1.19 -5.68
C THR A 37 -19.27 0.88 -7.02
N ALA A 38 -19.73 1.90 -7.72
CA ALA A 38 -20.22 1.74 -9.08
C ALA A 38 -19.18 1.08 -10.01
N MET A 39 -17.88 1.26 -9.75
CA MET A 39 -16.81 0.63 -10.54
C MET A 39 -16.62 -0.85 -10.23
N THR A 40 -16.78 -1.27 -8.97
CA THR A 40 -16.63 -2.66 -8.53
C THR A 40 -17.90 -3.49 -8.73
N ALA A 41 -19.04 -2.83 -8.96
CA ALA A 41 -20.32 -3.48 -9.21
C ALA A 41 -20.45 -4.06 -10.63
N PHE A 42 -19.42 -3.94 -11.47
CA PHE A 42 -19.42 -4.45 -12.84
C PHE A 42 -18.21 -5.34 -13.13
N GLY A 43 -18.37 -6.26 -14.08
CA GLY A 43 -17.31 -7.13 -14.58
C GLY A 43 -16.98 -8.28 -13.62
N ALA A 44 -15.79 -8.82 -13.73
CA ALA A 44 -15.36 -10.03 -13.02
C ALA A 44 -15.33 -9.91 -11.48
N THR A 45 -15.35 -8.70 -10.95
CA THR A 45 -15.32 -8.44 -9.50
C THR A 45 -16.69 -8.21 -8.88
N ALA A 46 -17.74 -8.05 -9.68
CA ALA A 46 -19.09 -7.70 -9.21
C ALA A 46 -19.62 -8.67 -8.15
N GLU A 47 -19.48 -9.97 -8.39
CA GLU A 47 -19.92 -11.01 -7.47
C GLU A 47 -19.16 -10.99 -6.15
N SER A 48 -17.84 -10.76 -6.21
CA SER A 48 -16.98 -10.70 -5.01
C SER A 48 -17.25 -9.49 -4.10
N PHE A 49 -17.87 -8.44 -4.65
CA PHE A 49 -18.22 -7.22 -3.90
C PHE A 49 -19.73 -7.07 -3.68
N ALA A 50 -20.53 -8.10 -3.97
CA ALA A 50 -21.96 -8.05 -3.76
C ALA A 50 -22.31 -7.79 -2.29
N ALA A 51 -23.45 -7.14 -2.07
CA ALA A 51 -24.02 -7.07 -0.72
C ALA A 51 -24.51 -8.46 -0.29
N PRO A 52 -24.52 -8.77 1.00
CA PRO A 52 -25.16 -9.98 1.48
C PRO A 52 -26.66 -9.95 1.14
N ASP A 53 -27.22 -11.14 0.92
CA ASP A 53 -28.65 -11.30 0.63
C ASP A 53 -29.51 -11.02 1.88
N ASP A 54 -28.98 -11.36 3.05
CA ASP A 54 -29.62 -11.09 4.34
C ASP A 54 -29.30 -9.63 4.78
N PRO A 55 -30.31 -8.78 4.96
CA PRO A 55 -30.09 -7.40 5.38
C PRO A 55 -29.53 -7.26 6.81
N ASP A 56 -29.63 -8.30 7.62
CA ASP A 56 -29.09 -8.32 8.99
C ASP A 56 -27.64 -8.82 9.03
N GLU A 57 -27.12 -9.34 7.92
CA GLU A 57 -25.72 -9.76 7.78
C GLU A 57 -24.81 -8.54 7.61
N PHE A 58 -23.65 -8.58 8.25
CA PHE A 58 -22.67 -7.50 8.16
C PHE A 58 -22.10 -7.37 6.72
N ASP A 59 -22.39 -6.26 6.07
CA ASP A 59 -21.88 -5.95 4.73
C ASP A 59 -20.43 -5.49 4.79
N MET A 60 -19.53 -6.42 4.56
CA MET A 60 -18.09 -6.22 4.60
C MET A 60 -17.57 -5.17 3.60
N TYR A 61 -18.27 -5.00 2.48
CA TYR A 61 -17.88 -4.05 1.44
C TYR A 61 -18.72 -2.78 1.41
N ASN A 62 -19.51 -2.53 2.45
CA ASN A 62 -20.24 -1.28 2.58
C ASN A 62 -19.24 -0.11 2.63
N PRO A 63 -19.37 0.92 1.76
CA PRO A 63 -18.49 2.10 1.78
C PRO A 63 -18.47 2.83 3.13
N GLU A 64 -19.53 2.75 3.90
CA GLU A 64 -19.61 3.37 5.23
C GLU A 64 -18.61 2.81 6.23
N ASN A 65 -18.11 1.59 6.03
CA ASN A 65 -17.06 1.00 6.87
C ASN A 65 -15.74 1.78 6.84
N VAL A 66 -15.54 2.63 5.86
CA VAL A 66 -14.32 3.46 5.71
C VAL A 66 -14.38 4.72 6.59
N ALA A 67 -15.56 5.26 6.80
CA ALA A 67 -15.77 6.55 7.47
C ALA A 67 -15.19 6.61 8.91
N PRO A 68 -15.30 5.58 9.75
CA PRO A 68 -14.74 5.61 11.10
C PRO A 68 -13.24 5.83 11.14
N LEU A 69 -12.47 5.22 10.22
CA LEU A 69 -11.03 5.44 10.12
C LEU A 69 -10.70 6.89 9.75
N VAL A 70 -11.43 7.46 8.80
CA VAL A 70 -11.27 8.87 8.41
C VAL A 70 -11.53 9.79 9.60
N GLY A 71 -12.62 9.58 10.31
CA GLY A 71 -12.97 10.36 11.50
C GLY A 71 -11.93 10.24 12.61
N TYR A 72 -11.41 9.05 12.85
CA TYR A 72 -10.33 8.83 13.81
C TYR A 72 -9.04 9.57 13.42
N LEU A 73 -8.59 9.43 12.17
CA LEU A 73 -7.36 10.08 11.68
C LEU A 73 -7.46 11.61 11.68
N ALA A 74 -8.68 12.15 11.54
CA ALA A 74 -8.94 13.58 11.64
C ALA A 74 -9.08 14.11 13.08
N SER A 75 -9.06 13.22 14.08
CA SER A 75 -9.22 13.58 15.47
C SER A 75 -7.88 13.92 16.16
N PRO A 76 -7.88 14.67 17.25
CA PRO A 76 -6.68 14.94 18.04
C PRO A 76 -6.00 13.67 18.58
N GLN A 77 -6.75 12.59 18.80
CA GLN A 77 -6.24 11.31 19.30
C GLN A 77 -5.26 10.65 18.32
N ALA A 78 -5.40 10.93 17.02
CA ALA A 78 -4.53 10.40 15.97
C ALA A 78 -3.34 11.32 15.62
N GLY A 79 -3.09 12.39 16.39
CA GLY A 79 -2.04 13.36 16.11
C GLY A 79 -0.60 12.79 16.08
N HIS A 80 -0.42 11.56 16.54
CA HIS A 80 0.83 10.81 16.50
C HIS A 80 0.97 9.90 15.27
N ILE A 81 -0.08 9.78 14.44
CA ILE A 81 -0.11 8.93 13.24
C ILE A 81 0.13 9.81 12.02
N SER A 82 1.27 9.64 11.36
CA SER A 82 1.61 10.41 10.16
C SER A 82 2.59 9.63 9.27
N GLY A 83 2.34 9.65 7.98
CA GLY A 83 3.13 8.94 6.97
C GLY A 83 2.74 7.48 6.78
N GLU A 84 1.62 7.06 7.37
CA GLU A 84 1.15 5.69 7.31
C GLU A 84 0.26 5.43 6.08
N VAL A 85 0.26 4.17 5.65
CA VAL A 85 -0.59 3.67 4.58
C VAL A 85 -1.51 2.60 5.17
N LEU A 86 -2.81 2.87 5.13
CA LEU A 86 -3.82 2.10 5.85
C LEU A 86 -4.84 1.53 4.86
N LEU A 87 -4.82 0.22 4.68
CA LEU A 87 -5.88 -0.50 3.97
C LEU A 87 -7.05 -0.68 4.93
N VAL A 88 -8.26 -0.35 4.50
CA VAL A 88 -9.48 -0.46 5.30
C VAL A 88 -10.62 -1.09 4.51
N TRP A 89 -11.29 -2.04 5.12
CA TRP A 89 -12.48 -2.71 4.59
C TRP A 89 -13.21 -3.46 5.71
N GLY A 90 -14.52 -3.49 5.66
CA GLY A 90 -15.29 -4.16 6.70
C GLY A 90 -14.88 -3.71 8.11
N GLY A 91 -14.57 -4.68 8.95
CA GLY A 91 -14.07 -4.45 10.31
C GLY A 91 -12.54 -4.51 10.44
N GLU A 92 -11.79 -4.51 9.30
CA GLU A 92 -10.34 -4.70 9.30
C GLU A 92 -9.59 -3.45 8.86
N ILE A 93 -8.47 -3.17 9.53
CA ILE A 93 -7.49 -2.16 9.14
C ILE A 93 -6.12 -2.83 9.10
N THR A 94 -5.47 -2.78 7.93
CA THR A 94 -4.12 -3.30 7.74
C THR A 94 -3.15 -2.16 7.45
N VAL A 95 -2.06 -2.09 8.21
CA VAL A 95 -0.97 -1.13 7.96
C VAL A 95 -0.04 -1.71 6.90
N LEU A 96 0.12 -1.01 5.78
CA LEU A 96 1.06 -1.40 4.74
C LEU A 96 2.43 -0.82 5.04
N ARG A 97 3.45 -1.65 4.92
CA ARG A 97 4.83 -1.19 5.03
C ARG A 97 5.29 -0.61 3.70
N PRO A 98 5.87 0.59 3.71
CA PRO A 98 6.46 1.14 2.49
C PRO A 98 7.63 0.29 2.02
N PRO A 99 8.05 0.40 0.74
CA PRO A 99 9.28 -0.21 0.26
C PRO A 99 10.44 0.15 1.18
N SER A 100 11.20 -0.86 1.60
CA SER A 100 12.38 -0.70 2.46
C SER A 100 13.63 -1.17 1.73
N LEU A 101 14.79 -0.71 2.18
CA LEU A 101 16.06 -1.22 1.66
C LEU A 101 16.19 -2.71 2.00
N GLY A 102 16.54 -3.48 0.99
CA GLY A 102 16.88 -4.89 1.12
C GLY A 102 18.40 -5.12 1.15
N GLU A 103 18.82 -6.23 0.58
CA GLU A 103 20.23 -6.59 0.45
C GLU A 103 21.00 -5.52 -0.33
N SER A 104 22.21 -5.23 0.13
CA SER A 104 23.12 -4.29 -0.54
C SER A 104 24.32 -5.03 -1.10
N PHE A 105 24.67 -4.73 -2.33
CA PHE A 105 25.79 -5.33 -3.02
C PHE A 105 26.87 -4.28 -3.29
N GLN A 106 28.14 -4.70 -3.26
CA GLN A 106 29.28 -3.87 -3.57
C GLN A 106 30.09 -4.48 -4.71
N SER A 107 30.66 -3.63 -5.57
CA SER A 107 31.58 -4.10 -6.60
C SER A 107 32.83 -4.73 -5.98
N SER A 108 33.42 -5.72 -6.64
CA SER A 108 34.59 -6.45 -6.12
C SER A 108 35.79 -5.57 -5.87
N ASN A 109 35.95 -4.47 -6.60
CA ASN A 109 37.05 -3.51 -6.50
C ASN A 109 36.73 -2.26 -5.65
N GLY A 110 35.53 -2.20 -5.06
CA GLY A 110 35.06 -1.04 -4.29
C GLY A 110 34.82 0.23 -5.12
N GLY A 111 34.87 0.13 -6.45
CA GLY A 111 34.68 1.23 -7.38
C GLY A 111 33.46 1.05 -8.27
N ARG A 112 33.63 1.46 -9.52
CA ARG A 112 32.56 1.34 -10.52
C ARG A 112 32.26 -0.13 -10.82
N TRP A 113 30.97 -0.47 -10.90
CA TRP A 113 30.52 -1.79 -11.30
C TRP A 113 30.94 -2.15 -12.73
N GLU A 114 31.46 -3.37 -12.91
CA GLU A 114 31.59 -4.02 -14.19
C GLU A 114 30.45 -5.01 -14.39
N SER A 115 29.99 -5.21 -15.63
CA SER A 115 28.87 -6.11 -15.95
C SER A 115 29.07 -7.53 -15.44
N LYS A 116 30.29 -8.03 -15.45
CA LYS A 116 30.63 -9.37 -14.96
C LYS A 116 30.46 -9.50 -13.46
N ASP A 117 30.93 -8.51 -12.69
CA ASP A 117 30.76 -8.48 -11.23
C ASP A 117 29.31 -8.36 -10.83
N MET A 118 28.59 -7.52 -11.55
CA MET A 118 27.15 -7.33 -11.36
C MET A 118 26.40 -8.65 -11.59
N HIS A 119 26.69 -9.36 -12.69
CA HIS A 119 26.11 -10.66 -12.97
C HIS A 119 26.40 -11.66 -11.85
N ASN A 120 27.64 -11.79 -11.41
CA ASN A 120 28.03 -12.73 -10.37
C ASN A 120 27.33 -12.46 -9.02
N SER A 121 27.18 -11.20 -8.65
CA SER A 121 26.56 -10.79 -7.39
C SER A 121 25.05 -10.99 -7.43
N LEU A 122 24.39 -10.48 -8.47
CA LEU A 122 22.93 -10.51 -8.58
C LEU A 122 22.38 -11.90 -8.90
N SER A 123 23.11 -12.71 -9.69
CA SER A 123 22.69 -14.08 -10.01
C SER A 123 22.62 -14.99 -8.77
N LYS A 124 23.51 -14.76 -7.78
CA LYS A 124 23.46 -15.51 -6.52
C LYS A 124 22.21 -15.15 -5.71
N TYR A 125 21.89 -13.87 -5.66
CA TYR A 125 20.74 -13.36 -4.89
C TYR A 125 19.42 -13.76 -5.53
N PHE A 126 19.33 -13.68 -6.88
CA PHE A 126 18.09 -13.98 -7.60
C PHE A 126 18.03 -15.43 -8.13
N ASN A 127 18.88 -16.33 -7.61
CA ASN A 127 18.98 -17.70 -8.10
C ASN A 127 17.85 -18.59 -7.56
N GLY A 128 16.72 -18.58 -8.26
CA GLY A 128 15.63 -19.54 -8.09
C GLY A 128 14.65 -19.27 -6.93
N ASP A 129 15.06 -18.55 -5.90
CA ASP A 129 14.25 -18.31 -4.70
C ASP A 129 13.42 -17.01 -4.76
N HIS A 130 13.59 -16.24 -5.82
CA HIS A 130 12.89 -14.97 -6.00
C HIS A 130 11.97 -15.02 -7.21
N THR A 131 10.71 -14.69 -6.97
CA THR A 131 9.75 -14.57 -8.06
C THR A 131 10.10 -13.39 -8.97
N PRO A 132 9.96 -13.55 -10.32
CA PRO A 132 10.21 -12.45 -11.27
C PRO A 132 9.29 -11.23 -11.04
N VAL A 133 8.12 -11.46 -10.47
CA VAL A 133 7.14 -10.44 -10.14
C VAL A 133 6.91 -10.46 -8.64
N LYS A 134 7.15 -9.33 -7.99
CA LYS A 134 6.85 -9.16 -6.56
C LYS A 134 5.37 -8.86 -6.38
N ASP A 135 4.75 -9.63 -5.52
CA ASP A 135 3.32 -9.53 -5.22
C ASP A 135 3.00 -8.53 -4.11
N GLY A 136 3.91 -7.57 -3.88
CA GLY A 136 3.86 -6.64 -2.75
C GLY A 136 2.68 -5.65 -2.75
N TYR A 137 1.95 -5.55 -3.85
CA TYR A 137 0.74 -4.74 -3.96
C TYR A 137 -0.51 -5.56 -4.25
N SER A 138 -0.39 -6.87 -4.29
CA SER A 138 -1.53 -7.77 -4.39
C SER A 138 -2.14 -7.95 -3.01
N VAL A 139 -3.27 -7.32 -2.82
CA VAL A 139 -4.11 -7.44 -1.60
C VAL A 139 -5.40 -8.20 -1.90
N PHE A 140 -5.37 -9.01 -2.96
CA PHE A 140 -6.51 -9.78 -3.45
C PHE A 140 -6.20 -11.26 -3.47
#